data_0de903ff563187c90fb60152593e9f45
#
_entry.id   0de903ff563187c90fb60152593e9f45
#
_cell.length_a   1.000
_cell.length_b   1.000
_cell.length_c   1.000
_cell.angle_alpha   90.00
_cell.angle_beta   90.00
_cell.angle_gamma   90.00
#
_symmetry.space_group_name_H-M   'P 1'
#
loop_
_entity.id
_entity.type
_entity.pdbx_description
1 polymer ?
#
loop_
_entity_poly.entity_id
_entity_poly.type
_entity_poly.pdbx_seq_one_letter_code
_entity_poly.pdbx_strand_id
1 'polypeptide(L)'
;GGLHATMFQPGLARVMTSYGPGAEMLVYNSAQPISRDETLLRWTLIVRNEISEFVGDQVMDGIIEGLSDDYPIWENKVHRRQPVFCQGDETLVLFRKWVRQFYLPDSPRGQQ
;
A
#
# COMPACT_ATOMS: atom_id res chain seq x y z
N GLY A 1 -13.76 -10.82 10.97
CA GLY A 1 -12.49 -10.60 10.29
C GLY A 1 -11.96 -9.20 10.52
N GLY A 2 -10.71 -9.00 10.24
CA GLY A 2 -10.06 -7.71 10.40
C GLY A 2 -8.98 -7.50 9.36
N LEU A 3 -8.69 -6.23 9.07
CA LEU A 3 -7.61 -5.81 8.20
C LEU A 3 -6.67 -4.91 8.99
N HIS A 4 -5.39 -5.22 8.98
CA HIS A 4 -4.35 -4.43 9.63
C HIS A 4 -3.21 -4.14 8.67
N ALA A 5 -2.98 -2.87 8.38
CA ALA A 5 -1.91 -2.42 7.50
C ALA A 5 -0.77 -1.80 8.29
N THR A 6 0.46 -2.12 7.92
CA THR A 6 1.68 -1.54 8.50
C THR A 6 2.59 -1.06 7.38
N MET A 7 2.97 0.22 7.44
CA MET A 7 3.96 0.80 6.54
C MET A 7 5.33 0.77 7.22
N PHE A 8 6.31 0.11 6.61
CA PHE A 8 7.68 0.03 7.15
C PHE A 8 8.56 1.16 6.65
N GLN A 9 8.37 1.55 5.40
CA GLN A 9 9.03 2.66 4.73
C GLN A 9 8.19 3.08 3.53
N PRO A 10 8.44 4.25 2.93
CA PRO A 10 7.80 4.58 1.66
C PRO A 10 8.08 3.47 0.63
N GLY A 11 7.03 2.91 0.07
CA GLY A 11 7.15 1.83 -0.91
C GLY A 11 7.26 0.41 -0.34
N LEU A 12 7.12 0.20 0.96
CA LEU A 12 7.03 -1.14 1.53
C LEU A 12 5.99 -1.20 2.63
N ALA A 13 4.93 -1.94 2.38
CA ALA A 13 3.85 -2.15 3.33
C ALA A 13 3.47 -3.62 3.47
N ARG A 14 2.90 -3.95 4.60
CA ARG A 14 2.28 -5.24 4.89
C ARG A 14 0.83 -5.04 5.23
N VAL A 15 -0.03 -5.81 4.62
CA VAL A 15 -1.44 -5.90 5.00
C VAL A 15 -1.71 -7.30 5.52
N MET A 16 -2.18 -7.39 6.75
CA MET A 16 -2.66 -8.64 7.34
C MET A 16 -4.18 -8.63 7.33
N THR A 17 -4.76 -9.68 6.77
CA THR A 17 -6.19 -9.88 6.73
C THR A 17 -6.54 -11.17 7.45
N SER A 18 -7.51 -11.13 8.34
CA SER A 18 -8.00 -12.29 9.06
C SER A 18 -9.48 -12.49 8.76
N TYR A 19 -9.81 -13.68 8.31
CA TYR A 19 -11.18 -14.15 8.07
C TYR A 19 -11.66 -15.11 9.16
N GLY A 20 -10.84 -15.34 10.17
CA GLY A 20 -11.10 -16.23 11.30
C GLY A 20 -9.85 -17.03 11.68
N PRO A 21 -9.90 -17.84 12.75
CA PRO A 21 -8.77 -18.66 13.17
C PRO A 21 -8.29 -19.61 12.06
N GLY A 22 -7.00 -19.52 11.73
CA GLY A 22 -6.39 -20.33 10.68
C GLY A 22 -6.60 -19.80 9.26
N ALA A 23 -7.32 -18.70 9.09
CA ALA A 23 -7.58 -18.06 7.80
C ALA A 23 -6.93 -16.66 7.72
N GLU A 24 -5.72 -16.55 8.23
CA GLU A 24 -4.90 -15.35 8.12
C GLU A 24 -4.14 -15.34 6.79
N MET A 25 -4.08 -14.18 6.18
CA MET A 25 -3.30 -13.92 4.98
C MET A 25 -2.45 -12.68 5.15
N LEU A 26 -1.25 -12.70 4.59
CA LEU A 26 -0.35 -11.56 4.53
C LEU A 26 -0.15 -11.15 3.08
N VAL A 27 -0.30 -9.88 2.81
CA VAL A 27 0.06 -9.28 1.53
C VAL A 27 1.17 -8.26 1.77
N TYR A 28 2.31 -8.49 1.15
CA TYR A 28 3.35 -7.48 1.06
C TYR A 28 3.23 -6.77 -0.27
N ASN A 29 3.19 -5.45 -0.22
CA ASN A 29 3.28 -4.63 -1.40
C ASN A 29 4.56 -3.78 -1.35
N SER A 30 5.30 -3.78 -2.44
CA SER A 30 6.49 -2.98 -2.61
C SER A 30 6.40 -2.12 -3.86
N ALA A 31 6.87 -0.89 -3.74
CA ALA A 31 6.96 0.07 -4.83
C ALA A 31 8.42 0.45 -5.04
N GLN A 32 8.94 0.18 -6.22
CA GLN A 32 10.31 0.52 -6.60
C GLN A 32 10.29 1.57 -7.70
N PRO A 33 10.81 2.78 -7.46
CA PRO A 33 11.00 3.75 -8.52
C PRO A 33 11.96 3.22 -9.58
N ILE A 34 11.56 3.24 -10.85
CA ILE A 34 12.40 2.88 -11.99
C ILE A 34 12.93 4.13 -12.66
N SER A 35 12.07 5.12 -12.85
CA SER A 35 12.38 6.41 -13.42
C SER A 35 11.59 7.51 -12.71
N ARG A 36 11.68 8.73 -13.21
CA ARG A 36 10.91 9.86 -12.69
C ARG A 36 9.39 9.62 -12.74
N ASP A 37 8.94 8.94 -13.79
CA ASP A 37 7.51 8.80 -14.09
C ASP A 37 7.02 7.34 -14.02
N GLU A 38 7.90 6.40 -13.65
CA GLU A 38 7.58 4.98 -13.60
C GLU A 38 7.96 4.37 -12.27
N THR A 39 7.05 3.57 -11.73
CA THR A 39 7.25 2.79 -10.50
C THR A 39 6.79 1.35 -10.73
N LEU A 40 7.63 0.40 -10.33
CA LEU A 40 7.28 -1.01 -10.34
C LEU A 40 6.60 -1.36 -9.02
N LEU A 41 5.38 -1.87 -9.10
CA LEU A 41 4.65 -2.40 -7.96
C LEU A 41 4.73 -3.92 -7.94
N ARG A 42 5.05 -4.50 -6.79
CA ARG A 42 5.03 -5.95 -6.57
C ARG A 42 4.14 -6.28 -5.40
N TRP A 43 3.36 -7.33 -5.59
CA TRP A 43 2.46 -7.87 -4.59
C TRP A 43 2.84 -9.30 -4.29
N THR A 44 3.08 -9.61 -3.02
CA THR A 44 3.44 -10.95 -2.56
C THR A 44 2.38 -11.40 -1.57
N LEU A 45 1.68 -12.47 -1.91
CA LEU A 45 0.68 -13.09 -1.05
C LEU A 45 1.32 -14.26 -0.30
N ILE A 46 1.15 -14.27 1.01
CA ILE A 46 1.56 -15.37 1.89
C ILE A 46 0.32 -15.92 2.56
N VAL A 47 0.05 -17.19 2.32
CA VAL A 47 -1.06 -17.94 2.90
C VAL A 47 -0.56 -19.23 3.52
N ARG A 48 -1.33 -19.80 4.44
CA ARG A 48 -1.02 -21.12 4.99
C ARG A 48 -1.19 -22.20 3.92
N ASN A 49 -0.36 -23.24 3.98
CA ASN A 49 -0.41 -24.32 3.01
C ASN A 49 -1.79 -24.99 2.90
N GLU A 50 -2.50 -25.12 4.03
CA GLU A 50 -3.79 -25.78 4.10
C GLU A 50 -4.88 -25.05 3.30
N ILE A 51 -4.70 -23.76 3.07
CA ILE A 51 -5.68 -22.95 2.33
C ILE A 51 -5.16 -22.49 0.96
N SER A 52 -3.85 -22.64 0.69
CA SER A 52 -3.23 -22.15 -0.55
C SER A 52 -3.80 -22.82 -1.80
N GLU A 53 -4.09 -24.12 -1.73
CA GLU A 53 -4.64 -24.90 -2.85
C GLU A 53 -6.09 -24.49 -3.22
N PHE A 54 -6.82 -23.93 -2.24
CA PHE A 54 -8.24 -23.62 -2.43
C PHE A 54 -8.50 -22.16 -2.77
N VAL A 55 -7.65 -21.23 -2.27
CA VAL A 55 -7.96 -19.78 -2.34
C VAL A 55 -6.83 -18.94 -2.88
N GLY A 56 -5.60 -19.46 -2.97
CA GLY A 56 -4.42 -18.67 -3.33
C GLY A 56 -4.60 -17.92 -4.65
N ASP A 57 -4.90 -18.63 -5.72
CA ASP A 57 -5.06 -18.06 -7.05
C ASP A 57 -6.28 -17.11 -7.12
N GLN A 58 -7.42 -17.53 -6.55
CA GLN A 58 -8.62 -16.70 -6.53
C GLN A 58 -8.42 -15.38 -5.79
N VAL A 59 -7.68 -15.39 -4.69
CA VAL A 59 -7.36 -14.17 -3.95
C VAL A 59 -6.42 -13.28 -4.75
N MET A 60 -5.42 -13.85 -5.41
CA MET A 60 -4.52 -13.08 -6.29
C MET A 60 -5.28 -12.46 -7.47
N ASP A 61 -6.15 -13.20 -8.12
CA ASP A 61 -6.99 -12.68 -9.21
C ASP A 61 -7.88 -11.54 -8.73
N GLY A 62 -8.49 -11.66 -7.56
CA GLY A 62 -9.29 -10.61 -6.95
C GLY A 62 -8.47 -9.35 -6.60
N ILE A 63 -7.24 -9.53 -6.13
CA ILE A 63 -6.33 -8.40 -5.89
C ILE A 63 -5.97 -7.71 -7.20
N ILE A 64 -5.62 -8.47 -8.25
CA ILE A 64 -5.27 -7.93 -9.56
C ILE A 64 -6.45 -7.15 -10.17
N GLU A 65 -7.65 -7.70 -10.09
CA GLU A 65 -8.86 -7.03 -10.57
C GLU A 65 -9.11 -5.72 -9.83
N GLY A 66 -9.06 -5.73 -8.48
CA GLY A 66 -9.22 -4.53 -7.67
C GLY A 66 -8.16 -3.47 -7.95
N LEU A 67 -6.90 -3.87 -8.17
CA LEU A 67 -5.83 -2.96 -8.54
C LEU A 67 -6.04 -2.32 -9.92
N SER A 68 -6.63 -3.07 -10.85
CA SER A 68 -6.90 -2.55 -12.20
C SER A 68 -7.84 -1.33 -12.17
N ASP A 69 -8.77 -1.30 -11.22
CA ASP A 69 -9.66 -0.16 -11.02
C ASP A 69 -8.94 1.05 -10.42
N ASP A 70 -7.89 0.82 -9.64
CA ASP A 70 -7.12 1.86 -8.97
C ASP A 70 -6.05 2.52 -9.87
N TYR A 71 -5.55 1.83 -10.89
CA TYR A 71 -4.49 2.34 -11.77
C TYR A 71 -4.80 3.70 -12.40
N PRO A 72 -5.98 3.94 -12.99
CA PRO A 72 -6.28 5.25 -13.57
C PRO A 72 -6.26 6.37 -12.54
N ILE A 73 -6.61 6.07 -11.29
CA ILE A 73 -6.56 7.03 -10.18
C ILE A 73 -5.11 7.36 -9.86
N TRP A 74 -4.26 6.35 -9.71
CA TRP A 74 -2.85 6.53 -9.34
C TRP A 74 -2.05 7.24 -10.45
N GLU A 75 -2.28 6.91 -11.71
CA GLU A 75 -1.63 7.52 -12.86
C GLU A 75 -1.95 9.02 -13.01
N ASN A 76 -3.11 9.44 -12.54
CA ASN A 76 -3.57 10.83 -12.62
C ASN A 76 -3.50 11.58 -11.29
N LYS A 77 -2.95 10.97 -10.25
CA LYS A 77 -2.86 11.56 -8.92
C LYS A 77 -1.76 12.60 -8.85
N VAL A 78 -2.11 13.78 -8.33
CA VAL A 78 -1.17 14.90 -8.13
C VAL A 78 -0.83 15.03 -6.66
N HIS A 79 0.48 15.15 -6.37
CA HIS A 79 0.92 15.46 -5.03
C HIS A 79 0.56 16.89 -4.63
N ARG A 80 -0.15 17.04 -3.52
CA ARG A 80 -0.51 18.35 -2.94
C ARG A 80 0.37 18.62 -1.71
N ARG A 81 1.04 19.76 -1.69
CA ARG A 81 1.83 20.19 -0.52
C ARG A 81 0.95 20.47 0.69
N GLN A 82 -0.18 21.10 0.45
CA GLN A 82 -1.16 21.46 1.46
C GLN A 82 -2.52 20.83 1.11
N PRO A 83 -2.67 19.51 1.38
CA PRO A 83 -3.93 18.84 1.14
C PRO A 83 -4.97 19.30 2.15
N VAL A 84 -6.24 19.24 1.76
CA VAL A 84 -7.36 19.45 2.67
C VAL A 84 -7.63 18.15 3.41
N PHE A 85 -7.62 18.22 4.73
CA PHE A 85 -7.95 17.08 5.60
C PHE A 85 -9.34 17.29 6.22
N CYS A 86 -10.04 16.18 6.40
CA CYS A 86 -11.32 16.10 7.09
C CYS A 86 -11.15 15.43 8.46
N GLN A 87 -12.20 15.47 9.25
CA GLN A 87 -12.28 14.66 10.47
C GLN A 87 -12.15 13.17 10.10
N GLY A 88 -11.26 12.46 10.76
CA GLY A 88 -10.95 11.06 10.46
C GLY A 88 -9.67 10.86 9.65
N ASP A 89 -9.03 11.94 9.18
CA ASP A 89 -7.79 11.88 8.40
C ASP A 89 -6.51 11.96 9.26
N GLU A 90 -6.62 11.83 10.58
CA GLU A 90 -5.51 11.97 11.52
C GLU A 90 -4.35 11.03 11.19
N THR A 91 -4.66 9.79 10.79
CA THR A 91 -3.65 8.80 10.39
C THR A 91 -2.90 9.23 9.12
N LEU A 92 -3.57 9.87 8.17
CA LEU A 92 -2.94 10.41 6.96
C LEU A 92 -2.00 11.58 7.29
N VAL A 93 -2.40 12.43 8.23
CA VAL A 93 -1.55 13.53 8.73
C VAL A 93 -0.28 12.98 9.38
N LEU A 94 -0.41 11.97 10.24
CA LEU A 94 0.72 11.31 10.89
C LEU A 94 1.63 10.62 9.86
N PHE A 95 1.06 9.94 8.88
CA PHE A 95 1.81 9.33 7.79
C PHE A 95 2.63 10.37 7.03
N ARG A 96 2.05 11.49 6.66
CA ARG A 96 2.75 12.57 5.93
C ARG A 96 3.90 13.17 6.75
N LYS A 97 3.74 13.30 8.07
CA LYS A 97 4.82 13.73 8.96
C LYS A 97 5.94 12.70 9.03
N TRP A 98 5.58 11.43 9.18
CA TRP A 98 6.53 10.33 9.29
C TRP A 98 7.33 10.14 8.00
N VAL A 99 6.72 10.23 6.84
CA VAL A 99 7.38 9.98 5.54
C VAL A 99 8.40 11.06 5.17
N ARG A 100 8.30 12.26 5.74
CA ARG A 100 9.25 13.35 5.46
C ARG A 100 10.70 12.98 5.74
N GLN A 101 10.95 12.14 6.73
CA GLN A 101 12.31 11.71 7.10
C GLN A 101 13.06 10.98 5.98
N PHE A 102 12.31 10.45 4.99
CA PHE A 102 12.88 9.70 3.86
C PHE A 102 13.11 10.56 2.63
N TYR A 103 12.64 11.81 2.62
CA TYR A 103 12.83 12.70 1.48
C TYR A 103 14.14 13.50 1.63
N LEU A 104 14.75 13.80 0.47
CA LEU A 104 15.90 14.68 0.45
C LEU A 104 15.47 16.10 0.86
N PRO A 105 16.32 16.85 1.63
CA PRO A 105 15.99 18.20 2.09
C PRO A 105 15.63 19.17 0.95
N ASP A 106 16.30 19.02 -0.20
CA ASP A 106 16.12 19.89 -1.37
C ASP A 106 14.96 19.46 -2.28
N SER A 107 14.30 18.32 -1.98
CA SER A 107 13.16 17.88 -2.76
C SER A 107 11.92 18.72 -2.46
N PRO A 108 11.04 18.97 -3.45
CA PRO A 108 9.77 19.66 -3.21
C PRO A 108 8.88 18.99 -2.14
N ARG A 109 9.04 17.68 -1.96
CA ARG A 109 8.32 16.89 -0.95
C ARG A 109 8.97 16.93 0.43
N GLY A 110 10.30 17.08 0.50
CA GLY A 110 11.03 17.18 1.76
C GLY A 110 10.83 18.51 2.48
N GLN A 111 10.38 19.55 1.79
CA GLN A 111 10.14 20.90 2.32
C GLN A 111 8.72 21.08 2.91
N GLN A 112 7.95 20.02 3.07
CA GLN A 112 6.55 20.09 3.51
C GLN A 112 6.39 20.12 5.03
#